data_e57fb049ce2862ce8ea6986404607015
#
_entry.id   e57fb049ce2862ce8ea6986404607015
#
_cell.length_a   1.000
_cell.length_b   1.000
_cell.length_c   1.000
_cell.angle_alpha   90.00
_cell.angle_beta   90.00
_cell.angle_gamma   90.00
#
_symmetry.space_group_name_H-M   'P 1'
#
loop_
_entity.id
_entity.type
_entity.pdbx_description
1 polymer ?
#
loop_
_entity_poly.entity_id
_entity_poly.type
_entity_poly.pdbx_seq_one_letter_code
_entity_poly.pdbx_strand_id
1 'polypeptide(L)'
;YVTIIDIREEDKFLHSRIKGAIHYEYNKLMADINNIFRYGKVSYEFRRLFSNKDRIYIFYCDKGALSLIVCEKMSRLGYRCKTVVGGFEAYKGNCVIN
;
A
#
# COMPACT_ATOMS: atom_id res chain seq x y z
N TYR A 1 -13.81 3.20 -6.03
CA TYR A 1 -12.78 4.08 -6.61
C TYR A 1 -11.55 4.18 -5.74
N VAL A 2 -11.60 3.69 -4.52
CA VAL A 2 -10.50 3.75 -3.58
C VAL A 2 -10.11 2.33 -3.18
N THR A 3 -8.82 2.05 -3.19
CA THR A 3 -8.25 0.80 -2.68
C THR A 3 -7.32 1.14 -1.54
N ILE A 4 -7.53 0.53 -0.39
CA ILE A 4 -6.72 0.75 0.81
C ILE A 4 -5.73 -0.40 0.94
N ILE A 5 -4.46 -0.07 1.10
CA ILE A 5 -3.38 -1.06 1.09
C ILE A 5 -2.57 -0.92 2.37
N ASP A 6 -2.54 -2.01 3.14
CA ASP A 6 -1.74 -2.13 4.36
C ASP A 6 -0.38 -2.70 3.97
N ILE A 7 0.69 -1.94 4.25
CA ILE A 7 2.05 -2.37 3.90
C ILE A 7 2.86 -2.82 5.13
N ARG A 8 2.18 -3.00 6.27
CA ARG A 8 2.82 -3.51 7.49
C ARG A 8 3.16 -5.00 7.36
N GLU A 9 3.83 -5.51 8.37
CA GLU A 9 4.11 -6.95 8.45
C GLU A 9 2.82 -7.76 8.54
N GLU A 10 2.86 -8.99 8.05
CA GLU A 10 1.68 -9.83 7.92
C GLU A 10 0.98 -10.09 9.26
N ASP A 11 1.73 -10.33 10.33
CA ASP A 11 1.16 -10.58 11.65
C ASP A 11 0.34 -9.39 12.15
N LYS A 12 0.80 -8.18 11.90
CA LYS A 12 0.05 -6.97 12.26
C LYS A 12 -1.24 -6.84 11.45
N PHE A 13 -1.18 -7.07 10.16
CA PHE A 13 -2.36 -7.05 9.30
C PHE A 13 -3.39 -8.10 9.73
N LEU A 14 -2.94 -9.30 10.04
CA LEU A 14 -3.83 -10.37 10.46
C LEU A 14 -4.48 -10.09 11.82
N HIS A 15 -3.76 -9.40 12.72
CA HIS A 15 -4.29 -9.04 14.02
C HIS A 15 -5.37 -7.96 13.92
N SER A 16 -5.07 -6.86 13.26
CA SER A 16 -6.04 -5.76 13.06
C SER A 16 -5.62 -4.91 11.87
N ARG A 17 -6.61 -4.32 11.19
CA ARG A 17 -6.38 -3.52 9.98
C ARG A 17 -7.53 -2.55 9.75
N ILE A 18 -7.31 -1.56 8.91
CA ILE A 18 -8.39 -0.68 8.46
C ILE A 18 -9.40 -1.52 7.68
N LYS A 19 -10.69 -1.29 7.91
CA LYS A 19 -11.75 -2.03 7.23
C LYS A 19 -11.60 -1.91 5.71
N GLY A 20 -11.60 -3.04 5.03
CA GLY A 20 -11.48 -3.10 3.57
C GLY A 20 -10.04 -3.10 3.05
N ALA A 21 -9.04 -3.03 3.94
CA ALA A 21 -7.64 -3.01 3.53
C ALA A 21 -7.20 -4.34 2.91
N ILE A 22 -6.39 -4.23 1.87
CA ILE A 22 -5.70 -5.35 1.23
C ILE A 22 -4.25 -5.32 1.69
N HIS A 23 -3.66 -6.47 1.91
CA HIS A 23 -2.28 -6.55 2.36
C HIS A 23 -1.29 -6.65 1.20
N TYR A 24 -0.26 -5.81 1.24
CA TYR A 24 0.87 -5.89 0.32
C TYR A 24 2.10 -5.41 1.10
N GLU A 25 2.84 -6.34 1.67
CA GLU A 25 3.92 -6.03 2.60
C GLU A 25 5.00 -5.17 1.95
N TYR A 26 5.55 -4.22 2.71
CA TYR A 26 6.44 -3.16 2.22
C TYR A 26 7.63 -3.69 1.42
N ASN A 27 8.35 -4.67 1.96
CA ASN A 27 9.55 -5.17 1.28
C ASN A 27 9.22 -5.84 -0.06
N LYS A 28 8.12 -6.59 -0.10
CA LYS A 28 7.65 -7.22 -1.34
C LYS A 28 7.21 -6.17 -2.34
N LEU A 29 6.45 -5.18 -1.90
CA LEU A 29 5.97 -4.11 -2.77
C LEU A 29 7.13 -3.30 -3.33
N MET A 30 8.11 -2.94 -2.49
CA MET A 30 9.29 -2.18 -2.94
C MET A 30 10.13 -2.98 -3.93
N ALA A 31 10.28 -4.29 -3.70
CA ALA A 31 10.98 -5.16 -4.66
C ALA A 31 10.26 -5.18 -6.01
N ASP A 32 8.95 -5.29 -6.00
CA ASP A 32 8.15 -5.28 -7.22
C ASP A 32 8.22 -3.93 -7.95
N ILE A 33 8.16 -2.82 -7.21
CA ILE A 33 8.32 -1.47 -7.77
C ILE A 33 9.71 -1.31 -8.39
N ASN A 34 10.75 -1.73 -7.70
CA ASN A 34 12.13 -1.62 -8.19
C ASN A 34 12.35 -2.44 -9.47
N ASN A 35 11.73 -3.61 -9.57
CA ASN A 35 11.79 -4.42 -10.78
C ASN A 35 11.14 -3.73 -11.98
N ILE A 36 10.09 -2.96 -11.76
CA ILE A 36 9.46 -2.16 -12.81
C ILE A 36 10.42 -1.06 -13.27
N PHE A 37 11.01 -0.32 -12.32
CA PHE A 37 11.94 0.77 -12.66
C PHE A 37 13.19 0.29 -13.38
N ARG A 38 13.77 -0.85 -12.94
CA ARG A 38 15.03 -1.35 -13.46
C ARG A 38 14.87 -2.14 -14.75
N TYR A 39 13.83 -2.97 -14.84
CA TYR A 39 13.73 -3.98 -15.88
C TYR A 39 12.42 -3.90 -16.68
N GLY A 40 11.50 -3.03 -16.29
CA GLY A 40 10.17 -3.00 -16.87
C GLY A 40 9.35 -4.25 -16.59
N LYS A 41 9.73 -5.03 -15.58
CA LYS A 41 9.03 -6.29 -15.25
C LYS A 41 8.01 -6.04 -14.16
N VAL A 42 6.77 -6.46 -14.43
CA VAL A 42 5.64 -6.29 -13.52
C VAL A 42 5.25 -7.66 -12.98
N SER A 43 5.28 -7.82 -11.63
CA SER A 43 4.86 -9.07 -11.01
C SER A 43 3.37 -9.30 -11.21
N TYR A 44 2.93 -10.56 -11.07
CA TYR A 44 1.52 -10.90 -11.19
C TYR A 44 0.67 -10.18 -10.13
N GLU A 45 1.13 -10.18 -8.88
CA GLU A 45 0.42 -9.54 -7.77
C GLU A 45 0.28 -8.04 -7.98
N PHE A 46 1.36 -7.39 -8.43
CA PHE A 46 1.34 -5.96 -8.72
C PHE A 46 0.35 -5.65 -9.85
N ARG A 47 0.43 -6.40 -10.94
CA ARG A 47 -0.45 -6.20 -12.09
C ARG A 47 -1.92 -6.38 -11.70
N ARG A 48 -2.22 -7.39 -10.91
CA ARG A 48 -3.58 -7.69 -10.51
C ARG A 48 -4.18 -6.59 -9.61
N LEU A 49 -3.39 -6.09 -8.64
CA LEU A 49 -3.88 -5.09 -7.71
C LEU A 49 -3.89 -3.69 -8.30
N PHE A 50 -2.87 -3.35 -9.07
CA PHE A 50 -2.67 -1.99 -9.59
C PHE A 50 -2.99 -1.88 -11.08
N SER A 51 -4.05 -2.52 -11.52
CA SER A 51 -4.43 -2.56 -12.93
C SER A 51 -5.11 -1.28 -13.43
N ASN A 52 -5.60 -0.43 -12.54
CA ASN A 52 -6.38 0.75 -12.92
C ASN A 52 -5.76 2.02 -12.31
N LYS A 53 -5.11 2.82 -13.16
CA LYS A 53 -4.46 4.07 -12.73
C LYS A 53 -5.45 5.20 -12.42
N ASP A 54 -6.71 5.02 -12.74
CA ASP A 54 -7.74 6.01 -12.40
C ASP A 54 -8.27 5.86 -10.97
N ARG A 55 -7.97 4.71 -10.32
CA ARG A 55 -8.31 4.52 -8.91
C ARG A 55 -7.39 5.33 -8.02
N ILE A 56 -7.86 5.63 -6.82
CA ILE A 56 -7.04 6.20 -5.76
C ILE A 56 -6.57 5.05 -4.87
N TYR A 57 -5.27 4.96 -4.66
CA TYR A 57 -4.66 3.96 -3.79
C TYR A 57 -4.18 4.63 -2.53
N ILE A 58 -4.68 4.17 -1.38
CA ILE A 58 -4.31 4.72 -0.08
C ILE A 58 -3.43 3.69 0.62
N PHE A 59 -2.18 4.06 0.85
CA PHE A 59 -1.22 3.21 1.55
C PHE A 59 -1.10 3.63 3.00
N TYR A 60 -0.96 2.65 3.89
CA TYR A 60 -0.64 2.96 5.28
C TYR A 60 0.32 1.94 5.87
N CYS A 61 1.13 2.42 6.80
CA CYS A 61 2.04 1.63 7.61
C CYS A 61 1.77 1.92 9.09
N ASP A 62 2.69 1.58 9.99
CA ASP A 62 2.47 1.81 11.42
C ASP A 62 2.41 3.29 11.78
N LYS A 63 3.39 4.09 11.33
CA LYS A 63 3.57 5.49 11.74
C LYS A 63 3.55 6.49 10.61
N GLY A 64 3.50 6.05 9.37
CA GLY A 64 3.38 6.92 8.20
C GLY A 64 4.64 7.12 7.37
N ALA A 65 5.82 6.76 7.85
CA ALA A 65 7.07 7.00 7.12
C ALA A 65 7.21 6.13 5.87
N LEU A 66 6.99 4.83 5.99
CA LEU A 66 7.14 3.89 4.86
C LEU A 66 6.08 4.12 3.79
N SER A 67 4.86 4.46 4.19
CA SER A 67 3.80 4.71 3.22
C SER A 67 4.07 5.94 2.37
N LEU A 68 4.75 6.96 2.91
CA LEU A 68 5.18 8.11 2.13
C LEU A 68 6.18 7.71 1.04
N ILE A 69 7.12 6.81 1.36
CA ILE A 69 8.10 6.32 0.40
C ILE A 69 7.39 5.58 -0.74
N VAL A 70 6.47 4.67 -0.40
CA VAL A 70 5.69 3.92 -1.38
C VAL A 70 4.87 4.87 -2.26
N CYS A 71 4.19 5.82 -1.66
CA CYS A 71 3.33 6.76 -2.36
C CYS A 71 4.13 7.58 -3.37
N GLU A 72 5.32 8.05 -3.00
CA GLU A 72 6.19 8.79 -3.89
C GLU A 72 6.60 7.94 -5.10
N LYS A 73 7.02 6.71 -4.87
CA LYS A 73 7.42 5.80 -5.94
C LYS A 73 6.26 5.43 -6.86
N MET A 74 5.10 5.12 -6.29
CA MET A 74 3.91 4.80 -7.07
C MET A 74 3.44 6.00 -7.91
N SER A 75 3.57 7.21 -7.37
CA SER A 75 3.24 8.42 -8.12
C SER A 75 4.13 8.58 -9.35
N ARG A 76 5.40 8.22 -9.25
CA ARG A 76 6.31 8.23 -10.41
C ARG A 76 5.90 7.22 -11.47
N LEU A 77 5.22 6.14 -11.09
CA LEU A 77 4.67 5.17 -12.04
C LEU A 77 3.33 5.61 -12.63
N GLY A 78 2.82 6.77 -12.23
CA GLY A 78 1.59 7.33 -12.77
C GLY A 78 0.32 7.01 -11.99
N TYR A 79 0.46 6.47 -10.76
CA TYR A 79 -0.70 6.16 -9.92
C TYR A 79 -1.10 7.33 -9.05
N ARG A 80 -2.39 7.40 -8.72
CA ARG A 80 -2.93 8.36 -7.76
C ARG A 80 -2.85 7.75 -6.38
N CYS A 81 -2.02 8.33 -5.52
CA CYS A 81 -1.73 7.75 -4.21
C CYS A 81 -1.93 8.75 -3.09
N LYS A 82 -2.37 8.23 -1.95
CA LYS A 82 -2.49 8.98 -0.70
C LYS A 82 -1.96 8.10 0.43
N THR A 83 -1.68 8.73 1.57
CA THR A 83 -1.25 8.02 2.78
C THR A 83 -2.17 8.39 3.94
N VAL A 84 -2.18 7.53 4.96
CA VAL A 84 -2.84 7.82 6.22
C VAL A 84 -1.84 8.57 7.10
N VAL A 85 -2.13 9.82 7.44
CA VAL A 85 -1.24 10.64 8.25
C VAL A 85 -1.08 10.01 9.64
N GLY A 86 0.17 9.81 10.06
CA GLY A 86 0.48 9.14 11.32
C GLY A 86 0.31 7.61 11.29
N GLY A 87 -0.08 7.05 10.17
CA GLY A 87 -0.22 5.62 9.98
C GLY A 87 -1.37 5.00 10.78
N PHE A 88 -1.32 3.68 10.92
CA PHE A 88 -2.36 2.94 11.63
C PHE A 88 -2.46 3.34 13.11
N GLU A 89 -1.35 3.70 13.73
CA GLU A 89 -1.34 4.10 15.13
C GLU A 89 -2.20 5.34 15.41
N ALA A 90 -2.29 6.25 14.44
CA ALA A 90 -3.09 7.47 14.56
C ALA A 90 -4.50 7.33 13.97
N TYR A 91 -4.80 6.23 13.30
CA TYR A 91 -6.08 6.05 12.62
C TYR A 91 -7.20 5.80 13.62
N LYS A 92 -8.32 6.52 13.47
CA LYS A 92 -9.47 6.43 14.40
C LYS A 92 -10.77 6.01 13.71
N GLY A 93 -10.68 5.54 12.48
CA GLY A 93 -11.85 5.06 11.74
C GLY A 93 -12.16 3.59 12.02
N ASN A 94 -12.93 2.98 11.12
CA ASN A 94 -13.36 1.59 11.26
C ASN A 94 -12.21 0.62 11.02
N CYS A 95 -12.05 -0.33 11.92
CA CYS A 95 -11.04 -1.38 11.83
C CYS A 95 -11.68 -2.76 11.92
N VAL A 96 -10.97 -3.74 11.38
CA VAL A 96 -11.25 -5.16 11.58
C VAL A 96 -10.23 -5.67 12.60
N ILE A 97 -10.70 -6.34 13.63
CA ILE A 97 -9.85 -6.94 14.68
C ILE A 97 -10.16 -8.43 14.69
N ASN A 98 -9.13 -9.23 14.56
CA ASN A 98 -9.25 -10.69 14.61
C ASN A 98 -8.96 -11.23 16.00
#